data_674fabaa76df3565aa342b8bbbf14c93
#
_entry.id   674fabaa76df3565aa342b8bbbf14c93
#
_cell.length_a   1.000
_cell.length_b   1.000
_cell.length_c   1.000
_cell.angle_alpha   90.00
_cell.angle_beta   90.00
_cell.angle_gamma   90.00
#
_symmetry.space_group_name_H-M   'P 1'
#
loop_
_entity.id
_entity.type
_entity.pdbx_description
1 polymer ?
#
loop_
_entity_poly.entity_id
_entity_poly.type
_entity_poly.pdbx_seq_one_letter_code
_entity_poly.pdbx_strand_id
1 'polypeptide(L)'
;MIFIGGGKKGRAWKRRSNERWKEAWNEYFGPHVQKDQIKEGLRFCFYTGDFGLDRVWFEVVETAWDWRYQEELALLWREDSESFEYWSQDQICRCGHIVNEEEE
;
A
#
# COMPACT_ATOMS: atom_id res chain seq x y z
N MET A 1 1.52 -18.12 -26.15
CA MET A 1 1.38 -17.49 -26.65
C MET A 1 1.68 -16.77 -27.46
N ILE A 2 1.66 -16.44 -28.06
CA ILE A 2 1.92 -15.86 -28.73
C ILE A 2 1.55 -14.84 -29.15
N PHE A 3 1.76 -14.28 -29.43
CA PHE A 3 1.48 -13.37 -29.86
C PHE A 3 1.97 -12.81 -30.75
N ILE A 4 1.77 -12.61 -31.27
CA ILE A 4 1.98 -12.24 -32.13
C ILE A 4 1.86 -11.07 -32.40
N GLY A 5 2.23 -10.58 -32.15
CA GLY A 5 2.17 -9.55 -32.24
C GLY A 5 2.48 -8.52 -32.70
N GLY A 6 2.80 -8.37 -33.20
CA GLY A 6 3.31 -7.28 -33.75
C GLY A 6 2.45 -6.24 -34.09
N GLY A 7 2.66 -5.26 -34.46
CA GLY A 7 1.88 -4.22 -34.98
C GLY A 7 1.11 -3.38 -33.96
N LYS A 8 0.41 -2.42 -34.50
CA LYS A 8 -0.31 -1.41 -33.71
C LYS A 8 -1.46 -1.98 -32.91
N LYS A 9 -2.14 -2.99 -33.45
CA LYS A 9 -3.24 -3.62 -32.73
C LYS A 9 -2.79 -4.29 -31.46
N GLY A 10 -1.67 -4.98 -31.50
CA GLY A 10 -1.12 -5.62 -30.33
C GLY A 10 -0.78 -4.63 -29.22
N ARG A 11 -0.20 -3.51 -29.59
CA ARG A 11 0.16 -2.48 -28.63
C ARG A 11 -1.07 -1.85 -28.00
N ALA A 12 -2.09 -1.58 -28.79
CA ALA A 12 -3.33 -1.00 -28.28
C ALA A 12 -4.01 -1.95 -27.31
N TRP A 13 -4.02 -3.22 -27.64
CA TRP A 13 -4.62 -4.24 -26.79
C TRP A 13 -3.87 -4.35 -25.46
N LYS A 14 -2.55 -4.37 -25.49
CA LYS A 14 -1.75 -4.42 -24.27
C LYS A 14 -2.00 -3.19 -23.40
N ARG A 15 -2.14 -2.03 -24.02
CA ARG A 15 -2.39 -0.80 -23.28
C ARG A 15 -3.73 -0.85 -22.54
N ARG A 16 -4.77 -1.31 -23.21
CA ARG A 16 -6.09 -1.46 -22.60
C ARG A 16 -6.07 -2.47 -21.46
N SER A 17 -5.40 -3.59 -21.65
CA SER A 17 -5.26 -4.59 -20.60
C SER A 17 -4.57 -4.02 -19.38
N ASN A 18 -3.50 -3.24 -19.59
CA ASN A 18 -2.77 -2.63 -18.49
C ASN A 18 -3.63 -1.62 -17.75
N GLU A 19 -4.44 -0.86 -18.45
CA GLU A 19 -5.34 0.11 -17.82
C GLU A 19 -6.38 -0.59 -16.94
N ARG A 20 -6.97 -1.67 -17.45
CA ARG A 20 -7.91 -2.48 -16.66
C ARG A 20 -7.26 -3.06 -15.43
N TRP A 21 -6.03 -3.55 -15.60
CA TRP A 21 -5.25 -4.07 -14.48
C TRP A 21 -5.04 -3.02 -13.42
N LYS A 22 -4.68 -1.81 -13.83
CA LYS A 22 -4.45 -0.72 -12.89
C LYS A 22 -5.72 -0.34 -12.14
N GLU A 23 -6.85 -0.29 -12.83
CA GLU A 23 -8.13 0.02 -12.21
C GLU A 23 -8.52 -1.04 -11.18
N ALA A 24 -8.46 -2.31 -11.56
CA ALA A 24 -8.78 -3.41 -10.65
C ALA A 24 -7.83 -3.45 -9.47
N TRP A 25 -6.55 -3.20 -9.74
CA TRP A 25 -5.53 -3.16 -8.71
C TRP A 25 -5.82 -2.05 -7.72
N ASN A 26 -6.14 -0.85 -8.22
CA ASN A 26 -6.43 0.30 -7.37
C ASN A 26 -7.67 0.08 -6.51
N GLU A 27 -8.70 -0.56 -7.06
CA GLU A 27 -9.89 -0.89 -6.31
C GLU A 27 -9.60 -1.85 -5.17
N TYR A 28 -8.77 -2.85 -5.42
CA TYR A 28 -8.43 -3.85 -4.42
C TYR A 28 -7.50 -3.30 -3.35
N PHE A 29 -6.45 -2.61 -3.78
CA PHE A 29 -5.42 -2.15 -2.86
C PHE A 29 -5.73 -0.82 -2.19
N GLY A 30 -6.55 -0.01 -2.81
CA GLY A 30 -6.86 1.30 -2.28
C GLY A 30 -5.73 2.32 -2.46
N PRO A 31 -5.97 3.57 -2.11
CA PRO A 31 -4.97 4.62 -2.26
C PRO A 31 -3.84 4.46 -1.25
N HIS A 32 -2.65 4.95 -1.61
CA HIS A 32 -1.54 5.01 -0.67
C HIS A 32 -1.81 6.00 0.45
N VAL A 33 -1.27 5.70 1.62
CA VAL A 33 -1.33 6.60 2.76
C VAL A 33 -0.56 7.89 2.42
N GLN A 34 -1.15 9.04 2.76
CA GLN A 34 -0.50 10.35 2.60
C GLN A 34 0.07 10.80 3.94
N LYS A 35 1.15 11.59 3.91
CA LYS A 35 1.81 12.03 5.15
C LYS A 35 0.87 12.74 6.12
N ASP A 36 -0.03 13.55 5.60
CA ASP A 36 -0.96 14.28 6.45
C ASP A 36 -2.01 13.39 7.12
N GLN A 37 -2.14 12.15 6.67
CA GLN A 37 -3.03 11.18 7.27
C GLN A 37 -2.39 10.40 8.41
N ILE A 38 -1.07 10.45 8.55
CA ILE A 38 -0.35 9.69 9.57
C ILE A 38 -0.51 10.36 10.93
N LYS A 39 -1.45 9.87 11.69
CA LYS A 39 -1.83 10.38 13.02
C LYS A 39 -2.18 9.20 13.90
N GLU A 40 -2.17 9.44 15.23
CA GLU A 40 -2.64 8.45 16.18
C GLU A 40 -4.03 7.97 15.79
N GLY A 41 -4.20 6.66 15.71
CA GLY A 41 -5.46 6.03 15.37
C GLY A 41 -5.65 5.67 13.89
N LEU A 42 -4.77 6.14 13.00
CA LEU A 42 -4.87 5.75 11.60
C LEU A 42 -4.65 4.25 11.46
N ARG A 43 -5.54 3.59 10.76
CA ARG A 43 -5.42 2.17 10.44
C ARG A 43 -5.18 2.04 8.95
N PHE A 44 -4.14 1.31 8.60
CA PHE A 44 -3.78 1.08 7.21
C PHE A 44 -3.27 -0.35 7.04
N CYS A 45 -3.11 -0.78 5.82
CA CYS A 45 -2.55 -2.11 5.56
C CYS A 45 -1.43 -2.03 4.55
N PHE A 46 -0.60 -3.04 4.54
CA PHE A 46 0.26 -3.28 3.40
C PHE A 46 0.07 -4.72 2.93
N TYR A 47 0.49 -4.98 1.71
CA TYR A 47 0.21 -6.24 1.04
C TYR A 47 1.44 -7.11 1.02
N THR A 48 1.26 -8.39 1.29
CA THR A 48 2.32 -9.36 1.38
C THR A 48 1.82 -10.70 0.82
N GLY A 49 2.65 -11.74 0.90
CA GLY A 49 2.28 -13.05 0.42
C GLY A 49 2.46 -13.20 -1.07
N ASP A 50 2.02 -14.33 -1.59
CA ASP A 50 2.12 -14.62 -3.01
C ASP A 50 1.25 -13.63 -3.78
N PHE A 51 1.84 -12.97 -4.76
CA PHE A 51 1.17 -11.96 -5.59
C PHE A 51 0.71 -10.73 -4.81
N GLY A 52 1.14 -10.57 -3.55
CA GLY A 52 0.77 -9.41 -2.74
C GLY A 52 -0.72 -9.36 -2.42
N LEU A 53 -1.37 -10.50 -2.23
CA LEU A 53 -2.80 -10.54 -1.98
C LEU A 53 -3.18 -10.56 -0.52
N ASP A 54 -2.23 -10.83 0.37
CA ASP A 54 -2.52 -10.86 1.81
C ASP A 54 -2.37 -9.46 2.38
N ARG A 55 -3.28 -9.09 3.26
CA ARG A 55 -3.25 -7.80 3.94
C ARG A 55 -2.73 -7.95 5.35
N VAL A 56 -1.76 -7.11 5.70
CA VAL A 56 -1.28 -7.01 7.08
C VAL A 56 -1.69 -5.63 7.59
N TRP A 57 -2.45 -5.61 8.69
CA TRP A 57 -3.03 -4.39 9.23
C TRP A 57 -2.16 -3.80 10.31
N PHE A 58 -2.07 -2.48 10.29
CA PHE A 58 -1.35 -1.68 11.27
C PHE A 58 -2.22 -0.54 11.76
N GLU A 59 -1.98 -0.15 13.00
CA GLU A 59 -2.59 1.07 13.53
C GLU A 59 -1.49 1.97 14.06
N VAL A 60 -1.57 3.25 13.75
CA VAL A 60 -0.59 4.23 14.25
C VAL A 60 -0.89 4.51 15.72
N VAL A 61 0.09 4.22 16.58
CA VAL A 61 -0.03 4.46 18.02
C VAL A 61 0.43 5.87 18.36
N GLU A 62 1.58 6.26 17.84
CA GLU A 62 2.09 7.62 18.01
C GLU A 62 3.10 7.94 16.92
N THR A 63 3.43 9.20 16.80
CA THR A 63 4.47 9.65 15.87
C THR A 63 5.60 10.28 16.66
N ALA A 64 6.81 10.21 16.11
CA ALA A 64 8.00 10.70 16.79
C ALA A 64 9.02 11.19 15.76
N TRP A 65 9.94 12.02 16.21
CA TRP A 65 11.04 12.51 15.39
C TRP A 65 12.32 11.77 15.79
N ASP A 66 13.01 11.20 14.80
CA ASP A 66 14.29 10.55 15.03
C ASP A 66 15.43 11.52 14.72
N TRP A 67 16.09 11.99 15.77
CA TRP A 67 17.17 12.95 15.65
C TRP A 67 18.42 12.39 14.97
N ARG A 68 18.62 11.06 15.05
CA ARG A 68 19.81 10.44 14.48
C ARG A 68 19.75 10.42 12.96
N TYR A 69 18.59 10.11 12.42
CA TYR A 69 18.38 10.00 10.97
C TYR A 69 17.63 11.19 10.40
N GLN A 70 17.23 12.13 11.27
CA GLN A 70 16.49 13.33 10.89
C GLN A 70 15.26 12.97 10.05
N GLU A 71 14.47 12.05 10.54
CA GLU A 71 13.24 11.63 9.87
C GLU A 71 12.11 11.44 10.85
N GLU A 72 10.90 11.50 10.34
CA GLU A 72 9.71 11.26 11.12
C GLU A 72 9.38 9.77 11.15
N LEU A 73 9.17 9.24 12.35
CA LEU A 73 8.82 7.85 12.56
C LEU A 73 7.39 7.75 13.07
N ALA A 74 6.83 6.56 12.93
CA ALA A 74 5.56 6.21 13.55
C ALA A 74 5.72 4.89 14.28
N LEU A 75 5.20 4.84 15.49
CA LEU A 75 5.09 3.59 16.24
C LEU A 75 3.78 2.94 15.82
N LEU A 76 3.87 1.72 15.33
CA LEU A 76 2.74 1.00 14.77
C LEU A 76 2.43 -0.24 15.60
N TRP A 77 1.15 -0.52 15.74
CA TRP A 77 0.66 -1.79 16.25
C TRP A 77 0.37 -2.70 15.06
N ARG A 78 1.05 -3.81 14.98
CA ARG A 78 0.83 -4.81 13.93
C ARG A 78 -0.17 -5.83 14.44
N GLU A 79 -1.31 -5.90 13.78
CA GLU A 79 -2.44 -6.70 14.29
C GLU A 79 -2.25 -8.21 14.20
N ASP A 80 -1.60 -8.69 13.16
CA ASP A 80 -1.44 -10.14 12.97
C ASP A 80 -0.49 -10.78 13.98
N SER A 81 0.56 -10.09 14.36
CA SER A 81 1.56 -10.59 15.31
C SER A 81 1.37 -10.02 16.71
N GLU A 82 0.44 -9.08 16.88
CA GLU A 82 0.21 -8.38 18.14
C GLU A 82 1.52 -7.81 18.71
N SER A 83 2.22 -7.06 17.87
CA SER A 83 3.52 -6.49 18.22
C SER A 83 3.64 -5.06 17.75
N PHE A 84 4.61 -4.35 18.33
CA PHE A 84 4.90 -2.97 17.92
C PHE A 84 6.09 -2.94 16.97
N GLU A 85 6.00 -2.04 15.98
CA GLU A 85 7.09 -1.81 15.05
C GLU A 85 7.23 -0.31 14.81
N TYR A 86 8.47 0.14 14.56
CA TYR A 86 8.72 1.51 14.14
C TYR A 86 8.95 1.54 12.64
N TRP A 87 8.26 2.44 11.97
CA TRP A 87 8.46 2.66 10.54
C TRP A 87 8.68 4.15 10.30
N SER A 88 9.50 4.48 9.31
CA SER A 88 9.57 5.86 8.84
C SER A 88 8.25 6.21 8.16
N GLN A 89 7.86 7.47 8.27
CA GLN A 89 6.60 7.89 7.62
C GLN A 89 6.70 7.80 6.10
N ASP A 90 7.90 7.99 5.54
CA ASP A 90 8.12 7.79 4.11
C ASP A 90 7.84 6.36 3.69
N GLN A 91 8.25 5.40 4.48
CA GLN A 91 7.99 3.99 4.18
C GLN A 91 6.50 3.66 4.26
N ILE A 92 5.80 4.24 5.22
CA ILE A 92 4.35 4.07 5.33
C ILE A 92 3.66 4.60 4.08
N CYS A 93 4.06 5.76 3.59
CA CYS A 93 3.48 6.33 2.38
C CYS A 93 3.80 5.51 1.13
N ARG A 94 4.96 4.88 1.13
CA ARG A 94 5.40 4.08 -0.02
C ARG A 94 4.70 2.72 -0.08
N CYS A 95 4.48 2.10 1.06
CA CYS A 95 3.97 0.73 1.14
C CYS A 95 2.57 0.62 1.71
N GLY A 96 2.09 1.60 2.46
CA GLY A 96 0.80 1.53 3.14
C GLY A 96 -0.35 1.96 2.25
N HIS A 97 -1.49 1.33 2.47
CA HIS A 97 -2.71 1.60 1.72
C HIS A 97 -3.88 1.78 2.67
N ILE A 98 -4.79 2.67 2.31
CA ILE A 98 -6.01 2.87 3.07
C ILE A 98 -7.13 2.10 2.37
N VAL A 99 -7.70 1.14 3.09
CA VAL A 99 -8.78 0.31 2.56
C VAL A 99 -10.00 0.52 3.44
N ASN A 100 -11.14 0.73 2.80
CA ASN A 100 -12.39 0.89 3.53
C ASN A 100 -12.95 -0.49 3.88
N GLU A 101 -12.90 -0.85 5.16
CA GLU A 101 -13.39 -2.14 5.63
C GLU A 101 -14.90 -2.24 5.68
N GLU A 102 -15.59 -1.12 5.73
CA GLU A 102 -17.04 -1.13 5.85
C GLU A 102 -17.73 -1.69 4.61
N GLU A 103 -17.01 -1.77 3.51
CA GLU A 103 -17.53 -2.31 2.26
C GLU A 103 -17.40 -3.83 2.16
N GLU A 104 -16.80 -4.47 3.12
CA GLU A 104 -16.62 -5.92 3.10
C GLU A 104 -17.88 -6.67 3.55
#